data_a1b5e6cffb0d44f5456c8690e3ab97ed
#
_entry.id   a1b5e6cffb0d44f5456c8690e3ab97ed
#
_cell.length_a   1.000
_cell.length_b   1.000
_cell.length_c   1.000
_cell.angle_alpha   90.00
_cell.angle_beta   90.00
_cell.angle_gamma   90.00
#
_symmetry.space_group_name_H-M   'P 1'
#
loop_
_entity.id
_entity.type
_entity.pdbx_description
1 polymer ?
#
loop_
_entity_poly.entity_id
_entity_poly.type
_entity_poly.pdbx_seq_one_letter_code
_entity_poly.pdbx_strand_id
1 'polypeptide(L)'
;MPPPERPRTVRIKDVAERAQVSVATVSRVLNGDAKVDPELGRRVRAAVADLGYRPNRLARNLRRQQMEALGIVVPDIENPHFAEVVRVIEVVALTRGYRVLVCNTDEDGARQAACLSMLADERVSGIVLSPSDPDGSIDELRDLGIPVVAIDRALKRATTDLIVADNVPAVRTATQRLIDAGHRRIAFVGGRSEVETGSERQEGYLAAVEQAGLERIMADGGFRRDAARQAVGELLGRPDPPSALMVANNLMALGALQAVRDRGLRVPDDISVIAVDNPDWAELLDPPLTVLAQPIRPMATQAAELLIRRATGEEFEPVHQVYPLELIIRGSCGSARH
;
A
#
# COMPACT_ATOMS: atom_id res chain seq x y z
N MET A 1 25.38 -18.75 -44.63
CA MET A 1 25.40 -19.40 -43.32
C MET A 1 23.95 -19.76 -42.94
N PRO A 2 23.67 -21.04 -42.66
CA PRO A 2 22.34 -21.38 -42.15
C PRO A 2 22.10 -20.70 -40.75
N PRO A 3 20.88 -20.34 -40.42
CA PRO A 3 20.60 -19.75 -39.11
C PRO A 3 20.93 -20.73 -37.99
N PRO A 4 21.40 -20.28 -36.81
CA PRO A 4 21.74 -21.16 -35.71
C PRO A 4 20.47 -21.92 -35.26
N GLU A 5 20.61 -23.26 -35.16
CA GLU A 5 19.55 -24.11 -34.63
C GLU A 5 19.16 -23.65 -33.21
N ARG A 6 17.89 -23.35 -33.01
CA ARG A 6 17.36 -23.02 -31.68
C ARG A 6 17.56 -24.23 -30.75
N PRO A 7 18.13 -24.07 -29.55
CA PRO A 7 18.34 -25.18 -28.63
C PRO A 7 17.00 -25.89 -28.38
N ARG A 8 16.99 -27.22 -28.51
CA ARG A 8 15.81 -28.06 -28.33
C ARG A 8 15.28 -27.92 -26.90
N THR A 9 14.12 -27.32 -26.74
CA THR A 9 13.49 -27.11 -25.42
C THR A 9 13.11 -28.48 -24.85
N VAL A 10 13.69 -28.87 -23.73
CA VAL A 10 13.35 -30.11 -23.02
C VAL A 10 11.91 -30.08 -22.57
N ARG A 11 11.15 -31.15 -22.85
CA ARG A 11 9.72 -31.27 -22.55
C ARG A 11 9.48 -32.27 -21.41
N ILE A 12 8.35 -32.19 -20.74
CA ILE A 12 7.95 -33.14 -19.68
C ILE A 12 7.98 -34.62 -20.15
N LYS A 13 7.74 -34.86 -21.43
CA LYS A 13 7.85 -36.20 -22.04
C LYS A 13 9.29 -36.75 -22.00
N ASP A 14 10.28 -35.89 -22.23
CA ASP A 14 11.70 -36.26 -22.19
C ASP A 14 12.11 -36.66 -20.76
N VAL A 15 11.57 -35.96 -19.73
CA VAL A 15 11.76 -36.31 -18.32
C VAL A 15 11.08 -37.63 -17.99
N ALA A 16 9.86 -37.86 -18.47
CA ALA A 16 9.14 -39.11 -18.25
C ALA A 16 9.88 -40.31 -18.84
N GLU A 17 10.40 -40.18 -20.06
CA GLU A 17 11.22 -41.17 -20.74
C GLU A 17 12.53 -41.42 -19.98
N ARG A 18 13.27 -40.39 -19.61
CA ARG A 18 14.53 -40.47 -18.86
C ARG A 18 14.35 -41.11 -17.47
N ALA A 19 13.24 -40.80 -16.79
CA ALA A 19 12.90 -41.38 -15.48
C ALA A 19 12.19 -42.73 -15.57
N GLN A 20 11.83 -43.21 -16.79
CA GLN A 20 11.06 -44.44 -17.05
C GLN A 20 9.72 -44.48 -16.25
N VAL A 21 8.97 -43.41 -16.31
CA VAL A 21 7.65 -43.27 -15.67
C VAL A 21 6.67 -42.59 -16.62
N SER A 22 5.38 -42.60 -16.26
CA SER A 22 4.37 -41.86 -17.05
C SER A 22 4.52 -40.34 -16.86
N VAL A 23 4.09 -39.56 -17.85
CA VAL A 23 4.00 -38.09 -17.76
C VAL A 23 3.15 -37.67 -16.55
N ALA A 24 2.10 -38.44 -16.22
CA ALA A 24 1.25 -38.20 -15.04
C ALA A 24 2.05 -38.37 -13.74
N THR A 25 2.96 -39.38 -13.66
CA THR A 25 3.83 -39.58 -12.50
C THR A 25 4.82 -38.42 -12.36
N VAL A 26 5.45 -37.97 -13.45
CA VAL A 26 6.33 -36.79 -13.44
C VAL A 26 5.56 -35.56 -12.92
N SER A 27 4.35 -35.33 -13.41
CA SER A 27 3.51 -34.21 -12.99
C SER A 27 3.18 -34.26 -11.49
N ARG A 28 2.82 -35.44 -10.94
CA ARG A 28 2.56 -35.64 -9.50
C ARG A 28 3.79 -35.36 -8.65
N VAL A 29 4.95 -35.87 -9.03
CA VAL A 29 6.22 -35.64 -8.32
C VAL A 29 6.57 -34.15 -8.29
N LEU A 30 6.44 -33.46 -9.43
CA LEU A 30 6.76 -32.04 -9.54
C LEU A 30 5.74 -31.15 -8.78
N ASN A 31 4.52 -31.66 -8.54
CA ASN A 31 3.50 -30.98 -7.74
C ASN A 31 3.54 -31.34 -6.25
N GLY A 32 4.48 -32.15 -5.81
CA GLY A 32 4.62 -32.49 -4.39
C GLY A 32 3.56 -33.46 -3.85
N ASP A 33 2.91 -34.27 -4.71
CA ASP A 33 1.88 -35.21 -4.30
C ASP A 33 2.50 -36.29 -3.36
N ALA A 34 2.08 -36.28 -2.09
CA ALA A 34 2.58 -37.18 -1.06
C ALA A 34 2.26 -38.68 -1.30
N LYS A 35 1.37 -38.98 -2.26
CA LYS A 35 0.99 -40.36 -2.61
C LYS A 35 1.94 -41.01 -3.64
N VAL A 36 2.98 -40.32 -4.07
CA VAL A 36 3.96 -40.89 -5.01
C VAL A 36 5.03 -41.66 -4.23
N ASP A 37 5.30 -42.87 -4.72
CA ASP A 37 6.39 -43.71 -4.20
C ASP A 37 7.71 -42.92 -4.12
N PRO A 38 8.42 -42.96 -2.97
CA PRO A 38 9.65 -42.20 -2.76
C PRO A 38 10.75 -42.51 -3.80
N GLU A 39 10.82 -43.76 -4.28
CA GLU A 39 11.79 -44.20 -5.30
C GLU A 39 11.50 -43.56 -6.64
N LEU A 40 10.22 -43.59 -7.08
CA LEU A 40 9.80 -42.89 -8.30
C LEU A 40 10.06 -41.38 -8.19
N GLY A 41 9.83 -40.80 -7.02
CA GLY A 41 10.13 -39.38 -6.73
C GLY A 41 11.63 -39.06 -6.92
N ARG A 42 12.53 -39.91 -6.45
CA ARG A 42 13.98 -39.75 -6.64
C ARG A 42 14.39 -39.82 -8.10
N ARG A 43 13.90 -40.82 -8.84
CA ARG A 43 14.18 -41.00 -10.27
C ARG A 43 13.76 -39.80 -11.10
N VAL A 44 12.56 -39.28 -10.84
CA VAL A 44 12.04 -38.09 -11.54
C VAL A 44 12.89 -36.84 -11.22
N ARG A 45 13.24 -36.59 -9.95
CA ARG A 45 14.10 -35.46 -9.58
C ARG A 45 15.47 -35.51 -10.19
N ALA A 46 16.08 -36.73 -10.27
CA ALA A 46 17.35 -36.94 -10.95
C ALA A 46 17.26 -36.64 -12.45
N ALA A 47 16.23 -37.15 -13.13
CA ALA A 47 16.00 -36.86 -14.55
C ALA A 47 15.75 -35.37 -14.85
N VAL A 48 15.07 -34.67 -13.97
CA VAL A 48 14.87 -33.22 -14.07
C VAL A 48 16.19 -32.46 -13.99
N ALA A 49 17.06 -32.84 -13.03
CA ALA A 49 18.37 -32.23 -12.87
C ALA A 49 19.30 -32.54 -14.07
N ASP A 50 19.37 -33.80 -14.51
CA ASP A 50 20.19 -34.25 -15.64
C ASP A 50 19.87 -33.53 -16.94
N LEU A 51 18.56 -33.33 -17.21
CA LEU A 51 18.07 -32.71 -18.44
C LEU A 51 17.98 -31.19 -18.37
N GLY A 52 18.21 -30.58 -17.19
CA GLY A 52 18.00 -29.16 -16.98
C GLY A 52 16.54 -28.76 -17.21
N TYR A 53 15.60 -29.70 -17.03
CA TYR A 53 14.18 -29.43 -17.28
C TYR A 53 13.64 -28.40 -16.30
N ARG A 54 13.09 -27.34 -16.84
CA ARG A 54 12.31 -26.36 -16.06
C ARG A 54 10.83 -26.58 -16.35
N PRO A 55 10.03 -26.90 -15.32
CA PRO A 55 8.58 -27.01 -15.50
C PRO A 55 8.03 -25.77 -16.21
N ASN A 56 7.31 -25.96 -17.31
CA ASN A 56 6.66 -24.87 -18.00
C ASN A 56 5.46 -24.39 -17.15
N ARG A 57 5.68 -23.29 -16.43
CA ARG A 57 4.65 -22.68 -15.55
C ARG A 57 3.44 -22.21 -16.35
N LEU A 58 3.62 -21.78 -17.62
CA LEU A 58 2.52 -21.45 -18.52
C LEU A 58 1.57 -22.64 -18.72
N ALA A 59 2.14 -23.86 -18.91
CA ALA A 59 1.33 -25.07 -19.05
C ALA A 59 0.63 -25.50 -17.74
N ARG A 60 1.21 -25.14 -16.57
CA ARG A 60 0.56 -25.35 -15.26
C ARG A 60 -0.56 -24.36 -15.04
N ASN A 61 -0.30 -23.07 -15.31
CA ASN A 61 -1.27 -21.99 -15.19
C ASN A 61 -2.46 -22.20 -16.14
N LEU A 62 -2.20 -22.69 -17.38
CA LEU A 62 -3.25 -23.09 -18.33
C LEU A 62 -4.15 -24.22 -17.80
N ARG A 63 -3.61 -25.14 -16.98
CA ARG A 63 -4.42 -26.22 -16.35
C ARG A 63 -5.20 -25.75 -15.14
N ARG A 64 -4.68 -24.76 -14.37
CA ARG A 64 -5.34 -24.18 -13.19
C ARG A 64 -6.21 -22.99 -13.53
N GLN A 65 -6.10 -22.43 -14.75
CA GLN A 65 -6.75 -21.22 -15.22
C GLN A 65 -6.43 -19.97 -14.36
N GLN A 66 -5.44 -20.02 -13.47
CA GLN A 66 -5.03 -18.92 -12.59
C GLN A 66 -3.50 -18.84 -12.54
N MET A 67 -2.98 -17.63 -12.43
CA MET A 67 -1.58 -17.35 -12.20
C MET A 67 -1.29 -17.41 -10.69
N GLU A 68 -0.21 -18.07 -10.25
CA GLU A 68 0.25 -18.04 -8.85
C GLU A 68 0.85 -16.65 -8.54
N ALA A 69 0.04 -15.59 -8.70
CA ALA A 69 0.41 -14.20 -8.46
C ALA A 69 -0.75 -13.43 -7.83
N LEU A 70 -0.41 -12.44 -7.01
CA LEU A 70 -1.34 -11.46 -6.44
C LEU A 70 -1.07 -10.11 -7.09
N GLY A 71 -2.14 -9.37 -7.42
CA GLY A 71 -2.07 -7.98 -7.83
C GLY A 71 -1.96 -7.08 -6.61
N ILE A 72 -1.15 -6.04 -6.67
CA ILE A 72 -1.12 -4.96 -5.68
C ILE A 72 -1.29 -3.65 -6.44
N VAL A 73 -2.37 -2.94 -6.19
CA VAL A 73 -2.69 -1.67 -6.84
C VAL A 73 -2.59 -0.57 -5.79
N VAL A 74 -1.65 0.36 -5.99
CA VAL A 74 -1.39 1.47 -5.06
C VAL A 74 -1.47 2.81 -5.78
N PRO A 75 -1.88 3.88 -5.08
CA PRO A 75 -2.03 5.21 -5.68
C PRO A 75 -0.69 5.89 -5.98
N ASP A 76 0.36 5.66 -5.17
CA ASP A 76 1.67 6.32 -5.37
C ASP A 76 2.80 5.47 -4.77
N ILE A 77 3.55 4.78 -5.62
CA ILE A 77 4.68 3.93 -5.19
C ILE A 77 5.89 4.74 -4.70
N GLU A 78 5.97 6.03 -5.02
CA GLU A 78 7.02 6.93 -4.49
C GLU A 78 6.76 7.31 -3.03
N ASN A 79 5.52 7.15 -2.57
CA ASN A 79 5.19 7.36 -1.16
C ASN A 79 5.70 6.19 -0.31
N PRO A 80 6.61 6.42 0.67
CA PRO A 80 7.15 5.38 1.55
C PRO A 80 6.09 4.52 2.25
N HIS A 81 4.91 5.07 2.55
CA HIS A 81 3.77 4.34 3.10
C HIS A 81 3.37 3.17 2.19
N PHE A 82 3.09 3.44 0.91
CA PHE A 82 2.69 2.40 -0.04
C PHE A 82 3.84 1.48 -0.44
N ALA A 83 5.07 1.99 -0.49
CA ALA A 83 6.25 1.14 -0.69
C ALA A 83 6.40 0.09 0.43
N GLU A 84 6.16 0.48 1.69
CA GLU A 84 6.17 -0.46 2.82
C GLU A 84 4.99 -1.45 2.75
N VAL A 85 3.77 -1.00 2.41
CA VAL A 85 2.61 -1.87 2.17
C VAL A 85 2.94 -2.95 1.15
N VAL A 86 3.46 -2.56 -0.02
CA VAL A 86 3.88 -3.49 -1.09
C VAL A 86 4.92 -4.48 -0.58
N ARG A 87 5.94 -3.99 0.13
CA ARG A 87 7.02 -4.82 0.67
C ARG A 87 6.52 -5.87 1.65
N VAL A 88 5.61 -5.51 2.56
CA VAL A 88 5.04 -6.44 3.54
C VAL A 88 4.19 -7.51 2.84
N ILE A 89 3.31 -7.10 1.91
CA ILE A 89 2.47 -8.02 1.15
C ILE A 89 3.35 -8.99 0.34
N GLU A 90 4.42 -8.51 -0.32
CA GLU A 90 5.35 -9.34 -1.07
C GLU A 90 5.96 -10.44 -0.18
N VAL A 91 6.44 -10.08 1.03
CA VAL A 91 7.06 -11.05 1.95
C VAL A 91 6.04 -12.13 2.35
N VAL A 92 4.80 -11.75 2.70
CA VAL A 92 3.75 -12.71 3.05
C VAL A 92 3.40 -13.60 1.86
N ALA A 93 3.20 -13.01 0.67
CA ALA A 93 2.89 -13.73 -0.57
C ALA A 93 3.96 -14.78 -0.91
N LEU A 94 5.24 -14.42 -0.83
CA LEU A 94 6.36 -15.32 -1.12
C LEU A 94 6.38 -16.55 -0.20
N THR A 95 6.06 -16.40 1.10
CA THR A 95 5.99 -17.54 2.04
C THR A 95 4.90 -18.54 1.68
N ARG A 96 3.91 -18.10 0.91
CA ARG A 96 2.76 -18.91 0.44
C ARG A 96 2.88 -19.32 -1.03
N GLY A 97 4.04 -19.06 -1.67
CA GLY A 97 4.33 -19.45 -3.05
C GLY A 97 3.76 -18.51 -4.12
N TYR A 98 3.18 -17.37 -3.74
CA TYR A 98 2.70 -16.35 -4.65
C TYR A 98 3.80 -15.35 -5.03
N ARG A 99 3.69 -14.80 -6.22
CA ARG A 99 4.44 -13.61 -6.67
C ARG A 99 3.53 -12.40 -6.59
N VAL A 100 4.09 -11.20 -6.72
CA VAL A 100 3.30 -9.98 -6.78
C VAL A 100 3.50 -9.27 -8.11
N LEU A 101 2.40 -8.69 -8.61
CA LEU A 101 2.38 -7.74 -9.72
C LEU A 101 1.95 -6.40 -9.13
N VAL A 102 2.81 -5.39 -9.22
CA VAL A 102 2.54 -4.07 -8.65
C VAL A 102 2.10 -3.12 -9.75
N CYS A 103 0.99 -2.44 -9.53
CA CYS A 103 0.45 -1.39 -10.40
C CYS A 103 0.40 -0.08 -9.63
N ASN A 104 0.92 0.99 -10.23
CA ASN A 104 0.86 2.36 -9.72
C ASN A 104 -0.17 3.15 -10.50
N THR A 105 -1.17 3.72 -9.82
CA THR A 105 -2.25 4.46 -10.48
C THR A 105 -2.00 5.96 -10.57
N ASP A 106 -1.03 6.48 -9.81
CA ASP A 106 -0.68 7.90 -9.76
C ASP A 106 -1.88 8.80 -9.35
N GLU A 107 -2.71 8.30 -8.41
CA GLU A 107 -3.96 8.92 -7.96
C GLU A 107 -5.00 9.14 -9.08
N ASP A 108 -4.93 8.35 -10.17
CA ASP A 108 -5.78 8.47 -11.36
C ASP A 108 -6.75 7.28 -11.46
N GLY A 109 -8.07 7.56 -11.48
CA GLY A 109 -9.12 6.54 -11.57
C GLY A 109 -9.13 5.79 -12.91
N ALA A 110 -8.76 6.43 -14.02
CA ALA A 110 -8.71 5.75 -15.31
C ALA A 110 -7.53 4.76 -15.35
N ARG A 111 -6.39 5.13 -14.75
CA ARG A 111 -5.26 4.21 -14.57
C ARG A 111 -5.62 3.05 -13.63
N GLN A 112 -6.39 3.33 -12.56
CA GLN A 112 -6.91 2.25 -11.70
C GLN A 112 -7.70 1.24 -12.51
N ALA A 113 -8.67 1.68 -13.31
CA ALA A 113 -9.48 0.80 -14.15
C ALA A 113 -8.62 -0.03 -15.13
N ALA A 114 -7.66 0.60 -15.80
CA ALA A 114 -6.73 -0.08 -16.69
C ALA A 114 -5.86 -1.13 -15.97
N CYS A 115 -5.37 -0.82 -14.75
CA CYS A 115 -4.63 -1.77 -13.94
C CYS A 115 -5.49 -2.98 -13.54
N LEU A 116 -6.73 -2.75 -13.13
CA LEU A 116 -7.65 -3.84 -12.73
C LEU A 116 -7.97 -4.74 -13.92
N SER A 117 -8.27 -4.18 -15.10
CA SER A 117 -8.50 -4.95 -16.32
C SER A 117 -7.27 -5.76 -16.74
N MET A 118 -6.06 -5.16 -16.71
CA MET A 118 -4.82 -5.88 -16.99
C MET A 118 -4.62 -7.06 -16.03
N LEU A 119 -4.85 -6.87 -14.71
CA LEU A 119 -4.72 -7.94 -13.72
C LEU A 119 -5.79 -9.04 -13.90
N ALA A 120 -7.00 -8.66 -14.37
CA ALA A 120 -8.04 -9.60 -14.76
C ALA A 120 -7.61 -10.47 -15.95
N ASP A 121 -7.05 -9.87 -17.00
CA ASP A 121 -6.51 -10.57 -18.17
C ASP A 121 -5.39 -11.55 -17.81
N GLU A 122 -4.50 -11.15 -16.89
CA GLU A 122 -3.43 -12.00 -16.36
C GLU A 122 -3.96 -13.09 -15.42
N ARG A 123 -5.24 -13.06 -15.04
CA ARG A 123 -5.90 -14.02 -14.13
C ARG A 123 -5.12 -14.20 -12.83
N VAL A 124 -4.79 -13.10 -12.19
CA VAL A 124 -4.16 -13.14 -10.86
C VAL A 124 -5.08 -13.84 -9.86
N SER A 125 -4.49 -14.44 -8.81
CA SER A 125 -5.25 -15.17 -7.79
C SER A 125 -6.07 -14.27 -6.87
N GLY A 126 -5.75 -12.97 -6.83
CA GLY A 126 -6.46 -11.96 -6.05
C GLY A 126 -5.74 -10.63 -6.10
N ILE A 127 -6.38 -9.56 -5.62
CA ILE A 127 -5.86 -8.19 -5.68
C ILE A 127 -5.98 -7.52 -4.31
N VAL A 128 -4.88 -6.91 -3.82
CA VAL A 128 -4.94 -5.87 -2.77
C VAL A 128 -5.01 -4.52 -3.47
N LEU A 129 -6.01 -3.73 -3.14
CA LEU A 129 -6.29 -2.44 -3.78
C LEU A 129 -6.34 -1.32 -2.74
N SER A 130 -5.53 -0.27 -2.91
CA SER A 130 -5.75 1.03 -2.29
C SER A 130 -6.38 1.95 -3.34
N PRO A 131 -7.70 2.23 -3.26
CA PRO A 131 -8.40 2.89 -4.35
C PRO A 131 -7.95 4.34 -4.57
N SER A 132 -7.63 4.70 -5.81
CA SER A 132 -7.51 6.10 -6.28
C SER A 132 -8.87 6.66 -6.70
N ASP A 133 -9.77 5.79 -7.14
CA ASP A 133 -11.18 6.07 -7.40
C ASP A 133 -12.03 5.17 -6.48
N PRO A 134 -12.65 5.74 -5.42
CA PRO A 134 -13.51 4.97 -4.51
C PRO A 134 -14.83 4.52 -5.15
N ASP A 135 -15.26 5.14 -6.24
CA ASP A 135 -16.46 4.78 -7.00
C ASP A 135 -16.17 3.79 -8.13
N GLY A 136 -14.90 3.42 -8.33
CA GLY A 136 -14.45 2.48 -9.35
C GLY A 136 -15.07 1.10 -9.21
N SER A 137 -15.50 0.50 -10.33
CA SER A 137 -16.09 -0.84 -10.34
C SER A 137 -15.02 -1.93 -10.25
N ILE A 138 -15.36 -3.00 -9.53
CA ILE A 138 -14.64 -4.28 -9.49
C ILE A 138 -15.50 -5.45 -9.99
N ASP A 139 -16.58 -5.16 -10.72
CA ASP A 139 -17.56 -6.19 -11.15
C ASP A 139 -16.92 -7.21 -12.08
N GLU A 140 -16.05 -6.78 -13.01
CA GLU A 140 -15.30 -7.70 -13.89
C GLU A 140 -14.46 -8.71 -13.08
N LEU A 141 -13.78 -8.25 -12.02
CA LEU A 141 -13.00 -9.13 -11.14
C LEU A 141 -13.89 -10.12 -10.39
N ARG A 142 -15.04 -9.64 -9.92
CA ARG A 142 -16.03 -10.49 -9.22
C ARG A 142 -16.59 -11.56 -10.16
N ASP A 143 -16.93 -11.21 -11.40
CA ASP A 143 -17.44 -12.14 -12.41
C ASP A 143 -16.41 -13.21 -12.78
N LEU A 144 -15.12 -12.87 -12.72
CA LEU A 144 -14.01 -13.79 -12.93
C LEU A 144 -13.64 -14.60 -11.67
N GLY A 145 -14.29 -14.34 -10.53
CA GLY A 145 -13.97 -14.96 -9.23
C GLY A 145 -12.62 -14.54 -8.66
N ILE A 146 -12.13 -13.35 -9.00
CA ILE A 146 -10.88 -12.78 -8.48
C ILE A 146 -11.21 -11.96 -7.21
N PRO A 147 -10.81 -12.41 -6.01
CA PRO A 147 -11.08 -11.69 -4.78
C PRO A 147 -10.30 -10.39 -4.69
N VAL A 148 -10.92 -9.38 -4.06
CA VAL A 148 -10.32 -8.07 -3.79
C VAL A 148 -10.36 -7.78 -2.31
N VAL A 149 -9.24 -7.32 -1.75
CA VAL A 149 -9.12 -6.76 -0.40
C VAL A 149 -8.73 -5.30 -0.53
N ALA A 150 -9.54 -4.40 0.03
CA ALA A 150 -9.23 -2.97 0.08
C ALA A 150 -8.35 -2.66 1.28
N ILE A 151 -7.34 -1.80 1.08
CA ILE A 151 -6.45 -1.31 2.14
C ILE A 151 -6.32 0.21 2.08
N ASP A 152 -6.20 0.85 3.25
CA ASP A 152 -6.03 2.31 3.42
C ASP A 152 -7.29 3.11 3.07
N ARG A 153 -8.01 2.74 2.02
CA ARG A 153 -9.20 3.42 1.50
C ARG A 153 -10.27 2.42 1.13
N ALA A 154 -11.55 2.77 1.31
CA ALA A 154 -12.68 1.92 0.94
C ALA A 154 -13.11 2.10 -0.52
N LEU A 155 -13.76 1.06 -1.06
CA LEU A 155 -14.59 1.16 -2.26
C LEU A 155 -16.03 1.44 -1.84
N LYS A 156 -16.65 2.50 -2.35
CA LYS A 156 -18.02 2.90 -1.98
C LYS A 156 -19.11 2.00 -2.55
N ARG A 157 -18.85 1.37 -3.71
CA ARG A 157 -19.85 0.59 -4.47
C ARG A 157 -19.69 -0.92 -4.36
N ALA A 158 -18.71 -1.39 -3.59
CA ALA A 158 -18.46 -2.81 -3.47
C ALA A 158 -18.23 -3.22 -2.01
N THR A 159 -18.83 -4.34 -1.63
CA THR A 159 -18.52 -4.98 -0.36
C THR A 159 -17.29 -5.84 -0.55
N THR A 160 -16.19 -5.46 0.12
CA THR A 160 -14.90 -6.17 0.10
C THR A 160 -14.39 -6.32 1.53
N ASP A 161 -13.40 -7.18 1.74
CA ASP A 161 -12.59 -7.07 2.94
C ASP A 161 -11.90 -5.70 2.96
N LEU A 162 -11.91 -5.01 4.10
CA LEU A 162 -11.43 -3.65 4.25
C LEU A 162 -10.52 -3.52 5.46
N ILE A 163 -9.31 -3.02 5.24
CA ILE A 163 -8.30 -2.77 6.28
C ILE A 163 -7.93 -1.30 6.25
N VAL A 164 -8.32 -0.55 7.28
CA VAL A 164 -8.12 0.92 7.34
C VAL A 164 -7.52 1.36 8.67
N ALA A 165 -7.03 2.59 8.70
CA ALA A 165 -6.55 3.26 9.89
C ALA A 165 -7.62 4.22 10.43
N ASP A 166 -7.70 4.41 11.75
CA ASP A 166 -8.66 5.30 12.42
C ASP A 166 -8.15 6.74 12.42
N ASN A 167 -8.32 7.42 11.28
CA ASN A 167 -7.75 8.74 11.03
C ASN A 167 -8.39 9.87 11.86
N VAL A 168 -9.73 9.88 12.02
CA VAL A 168 -10.46 11.00 12.66
C VAL A 168 -9.98 11.23 14.09
N PRO A 169 -10.05 10.26 15.02
CA PRO A 169 -9.62 10.47 16.40
C PRO A 169 -8.12 10.72 16.53
N ALA A 170 -7.30 10.13 15.64
CA ALA A 170 -5.86 10.33 15.66
C ALA A 170 -5.48 11.77 15.31
N VAL A 171 -5.98 12.31 14.20
CA VAL A 171 -5.71 13.70 13.79
C VAL A 171 -6.32 14.71 14.77
N ARG A 172 -7.51 14.42 15.32
CA ARG A 172 -8.09 15.22 16.38
C ARG A 172 -7.16 15.30 17.60
N THR A 173 -6.62 14.15 18.05
CA THR A 173 -5.67 14.10 19.17
C THR A 173 -4.38 14.87 18.89
N ALA A 174 -3.81 14.73 17.69
CA ALA A 174 -2.61 15.46 17.30
C ALA A 174 -2.85 16.98 17.21
N THR A 175 -4.01 17.39 16.68
CA THR A 175 -4.40 18.81 16.62
C THR A 175 -4.63 19.37 18.03
N GLN A 176 -5.30 18.61 18.91
CA GLN A 176 -5.50 18.98 20.32
C GLN A 176 -4.15 19.19 21.02
N ARG A 177 -3.15 18.36 20.74
CA ARG A 177 -1.78 18.53 21.26
C ARG A 177 -1.20 19.90 20.92
N LEU A 178 -1.39 20.38 19.68
CA LEU A 178 -0.96 21.73 19.28
C LEU A 178 -1.73 22.82 20.03
N ILE A 179 -3.04 22.64 20.22
CA ILE A 179 -3.87 23.56 20.98
C ILE A 179 -3.42 23.65 22.45
N ASP A 180 -3.15 22.51 23.08
CA ASP A 180 -2.68 22.40 24.46
C ASP A 180 -1.28 23.01 24.64
N ALA A 181 -0.44 22.98 23.59
CA ALA A 181 0.84 23.66 23.54
C ALA A 181 0.72 25.20 23.37
N GLY A 182 -0.51 25.73 23.32
CA GLY A 182 -0.78 27.17 23.26
C GLY A 182 -0.98 27.74 21.85
N HIS A 183 -0.88 26.91 20.80
CA HIS A 183 -1.10 27.41 19.44
C HIS A 183 -2.57 27.78 19.23
N ARG A 184 -2.81 28.94 18.61
CA ARG A 184 -4.18 29.43 18.30
C ARG A 184 -4.42 29.56 16.79
N ARG A 185 -3.37 29.63 16.01
CA ARG A 185 -3.38 29.63 14.55
C ARG A 185 -2.69 28.37 14.05
N ILE A 186 -3.48 27.34 13.80
CA ILE A 186 -3.02 26.01 13.38
C ILE A 186 -3.51 25.79 11.96
N ALA A 187 -2.65 25.55 11.00
CA ALA A 187 -3.05 25.23 9.65
C ALA A 187 -3.04 23.71 9.40
N PHE A 188 -4.09 23.24 8.73
CA PHE A 188 -4.14 21.88 8.19
C PHE A 188 -3.67 21.90 6.73
N VAL A 189 -2.65 21.09 6.42
CA VAL A 189 -2.18 20.86 5.05
C VAL A 189 -2.73 19.52 4.62
N GLY A 190 -3.86 19.56 3.89
CA GLY A 190 -4.65 18.39 3.52
C GLY A 190 -4.28 17.79 2.17
N GLY A 191 -4.76 16.57 1.96
CA GLY A 191 -4.83 15.95 0.66
C GLY A 191 -6.17 16.20 -0.01
N ARG A 192 -6.44 15.43 -1.06
CA ARG A 192 -7.71 15.48 -1.83
C ARG A 192 -8.89 15.08 -0.93
N SER A 193 -9.88 15.93 -0.79
CA SER A 193 -11.07 15.68 0.05
C SER A 193 -12.01 14.61 -0.52
N GLU A 194 -11.90 14.31 -1.81
CA GLU A 194 -12.64 13.23 -2.47
C GLU A 194 -12.17 11.84 -2.05
N VAL A 195 -10.94 11.76 -1.52
CA VAL A 195 -10.33 10.54 -1.00
C VAL A 195 -10.65 10.42 0.48
N GLU A 196 -11.12 9.24 0.91
CA GLU A 196 -11.60 8.99 2.28
C GLU A 196 -10.57 9.38 3.35
N THR A 197 -9.30 8.96 3.21
CA THR A 197 -8.23 9.33 4.16
C THR A 197 -7.98 10.84 4.22
N GLY A 198 -8.22 11.57 3.10
CA GLY A 198 -8.14 13.04 3.06
C GLY A 198 -9.27 13.69 3.85
N SER A 199 -10.52 13.27 3.61
CA SER A 199 -11.70 13.80 4.31
C SER A 199 -11.69 13.46 5.81
N GLU A 200 -11.33 12.24 6.19
CA GLU A 200 -11.26 11.83 7.60
C GLU A 200 -10.19 12.61 8.39
N ARG A 201 -9.01 12.81 7.81
CA ARG A 201 -7.94 13.61 8.44
C ARG A 201 -8.36 15.06 8.59
N GLN A 202 -9.04 15.61 7.59
CA GLN A 202 -9.63 16.94 7.65
C GLN A 202 -10.70 17.03 8.74
N GLU A 203 -11.60 16.06 8.84
CA GLU A 203 -12.64 15.99 9.87
C GLU A 203 -12.02 16.00 11.28
N GLY A 204 -10.99 15.19 11.51
CA GLY A 204 -10.28 15.17 12.79
C GLY A 204 -9.68 16.52 13.17
N TYR A 205 -9.07 17.23 12.22
CA TYR A 205 -8.57 18.58 12.43
C TYR A 205 -9.71 19.57 12.74
N LEU A 206 -10.76 19.58 11.92
CA LEU A 206 -11.91 20.49 12.09
C LEU A 206 -12.58 20.28 13.44
N ALA A 207 -12.78 19.02 13.87
CA ALA A 207 -13.38 18.71 15.16
C ALA A 207 -12.58 19.33 16.35
N ALA A 208 -11.24 19.32 16.27
CA ALA A 208 -10.41 19.89 17.33
C ALA A 208 -10.44 21.44 17.34
N VAL A 209 -10.28 22.09 16.18
CA VAL A 209 -10.24 23.57 16.12
C VAL A 209 -11.61 24.19 16.41
N GLU A 210 -12.70 23.55 15.97
CA GLU A 210 -14.07 24.00 16.28
C GLU A 210 -14.39 23.89 17.77
N GLN A 211 -14.02 22.78 18.41
CA GLN A 211 -14.20 22.59 19.84
C GLN A 211 -13.44 23.65 20.65
N ALA A 212 -12.28 24.09 20.15
CA ALA A 212 -11.46 25.14 20.79
C ALA A 212 -11.86 26.57 20.39
N GLY A 213 -12.86 26.76 19.52
CA GLY A 213 -13.28 28.08 19.02
C GLY A 213 -12.21 28.76 18.16
N LEU A 214 -11.36 28.02 17.47
CA LEU A 214 -10.28 28.54 16.65
C LEU A 214 -10.68 28.67 15.17
N GLU A 215 -9.96 29.53 14.44
CA GLU A 215 -10.13 29.73 13.00
C GLU A 215 -9.73 28.45 12.24
N ARG A 216 -10.52 28.11 11.22
CA ARG A 216 -10.22 27.04 10.27
C ARG A 216 -9.22 27.56 9.23
N ILE A 217 -7.97 27.12 9.32
CA ILE A 217 -6.91 27.47 8.36
C ILE A 217 -6.53 26.22 7.59
N MET A 218 -6.80 26.17 6.30
CA MET A 218 -6.56 24.99 5.48
C MET A 218 -5.79 25.36 4.22
N ALA A 219 -4.97 24.40 3.74
CA ALA A 219 -4.30 24.45 2.46
C ALA A 219 -4.34 23.06 1.79
N ASP A 220 -4.53 23.06 0.47
CA ASP A 220 -4.54 21.83 -0.30
C ASP A 220 -3.12 21.50 -0.78
N GLY A 221 -2.59 20.40 -0.32
CA GLY A 221 -1.29 19.85 -0.73
C GLY A 221 -1.42 18.67 -1.72
N GLY A 222 -2.64 18.25 -2.06
CA GLY A 222 -2.95 17.25 -3.09
C GLY A 222 -2.25 15.89 -2.91
N PHE A 223 -1.81 15.56 -1.70
CA PHE A 223 -0.90 14.44 -1.38
C PHE A 223 0.46 14.51 -2.09
N ARG A 224 0.86 15.69 -2.57
CA ARG A 224 2.09 15.92 -3.34
C ARG A 224 3.04 16.88 -2.62
N ARG A 225 4.33 16.59 -2.69
CA ARG A 225 5.39 17.39 -2.06
C ARG A 225 5.41 18.84 -2.55
N ASP A 226 5.43 19.02 -3.87
CA ASP A 226 5.60 20.37 -4.45
C ASP A 226 4.36 21.25 -4.25
N ALA A 227 3.16 20.66 -4.35
CA ALA A 227 1.91 21.35 -4.05
C ALA A 227 1.85 21.81 -2.60
N ALA A 228 2.24 20.94 -1.65
CA ALA A 228 2.31 21.29 -0.24
C ALA A 228 3.35 22.37 0.03
N ARG A 229 4.54 22.33 -0.61
CA ARG A 229 5.55 23.39 -0.49
C ARG A 229 4.99 24.74 -0.93
N GLN A 230 4.32 24.78 -2.07
CA GLN A 230 3.68 26.02 -2.55
C GLN A 230 2.61 26.52 -1.59
N ALA A 231 1.64 25.65 -1.24
CA ALA A 231 0.51 26.01 -0.39
C ALA A 231 0.95 26.51 1.01
N VAL A 232 1.93 25.83 1.63
CA VAL A 232 2.51 26.26 2.92
C VAL A 232 3.30 27.56 2.74
N GLY A 233 4.05 27.74 1.65
CA GLY A 233 4.74 28.99 1.34
C GLY A 233 3.79 30.19 1.24
N GLU A 234 2.60 30.00 0.66
CA GLU A 234 1.54 31.01 0.60
C GLU A 234 0.96 31.31 1.99
N LEU A 235 0.68 30.27 2.81
CA LEU A 235 0.21 30.44 4.19
C LEU A 235 1.20 31.25 5.05
N LEU A 236 2.48 30.91 4.96
CA LEU A 236 3.56 31.57 5.71
C LEU A 236 3.85 33.01 5.22
N GLY A 237 3.37 33.36 4.02
CA GLY A 237 3.47 34.72 3.47
C GLY A 237 2.36 35.67 3.89
N ARG A 238 1.35 35.20 4.62
CA ARG A 238 0.23 36.03 5.10
C ARG A 238 0.69 37.01 6.18
N PRO A 239 0.00 38.15 6.37
CA PRO A 239 0.32 39.07 7.46
C PRO A 239 0.21 38.43 8.84
N ASP A 240 -0.63 37.42 8.98
CA ASP A 240 -0.90 36.68 10.21
C ASP A 240 -0.79 35.18 9.91
N PRO A 241 0.45 34.64 9.87
CA PRO A 241 0.72 33.26 9.49
C PRO A 241 0.37 32.26 10.61
N PRO A 242 0.16 30.96 10.30
CA PRO A 242 0.01 29.95 11.33
C PRO A 242 1.28 29.75 12.13
N SER A 243 1.15 29.47 13.42
CA SER A 243 2.25 29.10 14.32
C SER A 243 2.44 27.58 14.41
N ALA A 244 1.54 26.80 13.84
CA ALA A 244 1.65 25.35 13.79
C ALA A 244 1.02 24.76 12.52
N LEU A 245 1.54 23.63 12.07
CA LEU A 245 1.05 22.86 10.93
C LEU A 245 0.68 21.45 11.38
N MET A 246 -0.54 20.99 11.03
CA MET A 246 -0.96 19.61 11.01
C MET A 246 -0.95 19.14 9.56
N VAL A 247 -0.05 18.22 9.20
CA VAL A 247 0.18 17.83 7.80
C VAL A 247 -0.31 16.41 7.56
N ALA A 248 -1.13 16.21 6.56
CA ALA A 248 -1.92 15.01 6.41
C ALA A 248 -1.20 13.82 5.75
N ASN A 249 0.05 13.92 5.29
CA ASN A 249 0.90 12.76 4.94
C ASN A 249 2.40 13.13 4.92
N ASN A 250 3.24 12.10 4.74
CA ASN A 250 4.70 12.24 4.73
C ASN A 250 5.25 13.04 3.54
N LEU A 251 4.71 12.89 2.33
CA LEU A 251 5.17 13.66 1.15
C LEU A 251 4.87 15.15 1.30
N MET A 252 3.67 15.48 1.79
CA MET A 252 3.32 16.86 2.09
C MET A 252 4.15 17.42 3.25
N ALA A 253 4.52 16.58 4.24
CA ALA A 253 5.40 16.99 5.33
C ALA A 253 6.78 17.43 4.81
N LEU A 254 7.36 16.72 3.85
CA LEU A 254 8.60 17.15 3.19
C LEU A 254 8.43 18.51 2.50
N GLY A 255 7.32 18.72 1.79
CA GLY A 255 7.02 19.99 1.14
C GLY A 255 6.85 21.13 2.14
N ALA A 256 6.08 20.88 3.21
CA ALA A 256 5.86 21.85 4.29
C ALA A 256 7.17 22.26 4.99
N LEU A 257 8.02 21.29 5.35
CA LEU A 257 9.31 21.54 5.97
C LEU A 257 10.25 22.32 5.05
N GLN A 258 10.20 22.06 3.75
CA GLN A 258 10.95 22.86 2.78
C GLN A 258 10.47 24.31 2.72
N ALA A 259 9.14 24.54 2.68
CA ALA A 259 8.57 25.89 2.69
C ALA A 259 8.93 26.66 3.98
N VAL A 260 8.92 25.99 5.13
CA VAL A 260 9.36 26.55 6.43
C VAL A 260 10.84 26.97 6.34
N ARG A 261 11.71 26.10 5.84
CA ARG A 261 13.13 26.39 5.67
C ARG A 261 13.39 27.51 4.67
N ASP A 262 12.68 27.55 3.55
CA ASP A 262 12.83 28.60 2.53
C ASP A 262 12.48 29.99 3.06
N ARG A 263 11.67 30.08 4.16
CA ARG A 263 11.35 31.29 4.88
C ARG A 263 12.31 31.60 6.04
N GLY A 264 13.32 30.75 6.24
CA GLY A 264 14.28 30.90 7.35
C GLY A 264 13.67 30.64 8.74
N LEU A 265 12.50 30.00 8.80
CA LEU A 265 11.83 29.67 10.05
C LEU A 265 12.40 28.37 10.64
N ARG A 266 12.44 28.30 11.98
CA ARG A 266 12.97 27.18 12.74
C ARG A 266 11.82 26.35 13.32
N VAL A 267 11.94 25.06 13.23
CA VAL A 267 11.06 24.10 13.91
C VAL A 267 11.74 23.67 15.21
N PRO A 268 11.08 23.66 16.36
CA PRO A 268 9.70 24.13 16.63
C PRO A 268 9.63 25.61 17.01
N ASP A 269 10.78 26.30 17.09
CA ASP A 269 10.92 27.64 17.70
C ASP A 269 9.99 28.71 17.10
N ASP A 270 9.87 28.72 15.77
CA ASP A 270 9.07 29.72 15.05
C ASP A 270 7.76 29.08 14.52
N ILE A 271 7.74 27.76 14.31
CA ILE A 271 6.56 27.01 13.86
C ILE A 271 6.63 25.55 14.30
N SER A 272 5.57 25.04 14.92
CA SER A 272 5.44 23.62 15.25
C SER A 272 4.90 22.81 14.07
N VAL A 273 5.34 21.57 13.93
CA VAL A 273 4.90 20.67 12.86
C VAL A 273 4.59 19.28 13.41
N ILE A 274 3.37 18.78 13.11
CA ILE A 274 3.00 17.38 13.29
C ILE A 274 2.54 16.84 11.93
N ALA A 275 2.94 15.62 11.59
CA ALA A 275 2.55 15.00 10.32
C ALA A 275 1.96 13.59 10.51
N VAL A 276 1.14 13.15 9.55
CA VAL A 276 0.74 11.76 9.43
C VAL A 276 1.84 10.99 8.70
N ASP A 277 2.00 9.73 9.04
CA ASP A 277 3.04 8.77 8.66
C ASP A 277 4.38 8.95 9.40
N ASN A 278 5.08 7.82 9.59
CA ASN A 278 6.38 7.77 10.26
C ASN A 278 7.46 7.19 9.34
N PRO A 279 7.88 7.92 8.29
CA PRO A 279 8.97 7.47 7.42
C PRO A 279 10.32 7.57 8.16
N ASP A 280 11.30 6.76 7.74
CA ASP A 280 12.64 6.68 8.38
C ASP A 280 13.33 8.04 8.51
N TRP A 281 13.15 8.93 7.53
CA TRP A 281 13.75 10.26 7.56
C TRP A 281 13.18 11.17 8.65
N ALA A 282 11.98 10.88 9.19
CA ALA A 282 11.36 11.71 10.22
C ALA A 282 12.19 11.78 11.52
N GLU A 283 12.90 10.70 11.83
CA GLU A 283 13.80 10.62 12.99
C GLU A 283 15.17 11.28 12.76
N LEU A 284 15.56 11.42 11.49
CA LEU A 284 16.86 11.99 11.10
C LEU A 284 16.85 13.52 11.01
N LEU A 285 15.69 14.14 11.12
CA LEU A 285 15.58 15.60 11.16
C LEU A 285 16.12 16.17 12.48
N ASP A 286 16.50 17.43 12.46
CA ASP A 286 16.89 18.20 13.64
C ASP A 286 16.02 19.46 13.75
N PRO A 287 15.04 19.46 14.69
CA PRO A 287 14.65 18.36 15.58
C PRO A 287 13.86 17.24 14.85
N PRO A 288 13.82 16.02 15.44
CA PRO A 288 13.03 14.92 14.90
C PRO A 288 11.53 15.25 14.84
N LEU A 289 10.85 14.79 13.78
CA LEU A 289 9.45 15.10 13.50
C LEU A 289 8.48 14.30 14.38
N THR A 290 7.56 14.99 15.05
CA THR A 290 6.40 14.42 15.74
C THR A 290 5.41 13.93 14.70
N VAL A 291 4.95 12.67 14.83
CA VAL A 291 4.15 12.02 13.79
C VAL A 291 2.99 11.20 14.35
N LEU A 292 1.95 11.01 13.52
CA LEU A 292 0.93 9.98 13.67
C LEU A 292 1.35 8.75 12.84
N ALA A 293 1.86 7.73 13.51
CA ALA A 293 2.33 6.50 12.88
C ALA A 293 1.17 5.54 12.59
N GLN A 294 1.01 5.17 11.32
CA GLN A 294 0.10 4.10 10.92
C GLN A 294 0.76 2.73 11.18
N PRO A 295 0.02 1.72 11.66
CA PRO A 295 0.56 0.38 11.85
C PRO A 295 0.59 -0.40 10.52
N ILE A 296 1.42 0.04 9.58
CA ILE A 296 1.47 -0.46 8.19
C ILE A 296 1.69 -1.97 8.15
N ARG A 297 2.64 -2.48 8.96
CA ARG A 297 2.98 -3.92 8.94
C ARG A 297 1.82 -4.82 9.33
N PRO A 298 1.13 -4.64 10.47
CA PRO A 298 -0.04 -5.45 10.77
C PRO A 298 -1.17 -5.26 9.75
N MET A 299 -1.44 -4.05 9.26
CA MET A 299 -2.46 -3.78 8.24
C MET A 299 -2.18 -4.56 6.94
N ALA A 300 -0.98 -4.42 6.38
CA ALA A 300 -0.58 -5.07 5.13
C ALA A 300 -0.48 -6.60 5.28
N THR A 301 -0.02 -7.10 6.44
CA THR A 301 -0.01 -8.54 6.73
C THR A 301 -1.43 -9.10 6.74
N GLN A 302 -2.35 -8.45 7.44
CA GLN A 302 -3.75 -8.86 7.49
C GLN A 302 -4.41 -8.84 6.11
N ALA A 303 -4.16 -7.79 5.30
CA ALA A 303 -4.68 -7.71 3.93
C ALA A 303 -4.18 -8.87 3.06
N ALA A 304 -2.88 -9.19 3.14
CA ALA A 304 -2.29 -10.29 2.39
C ALA A 304 -2.84 -11.66 2.83
N GLU A 305 -2.99 -11.89 4.13
CA GLU A 305 -3.53 -13.14 4.67
C GLU A 305 -5.00 -13.34 4.29
N LEU A 306 -5.84 -12.32 4.40
CA LEU A 306 -7.24 -12.35 3.96
C LEU A 306 -7.33 -12.66 2.47
N LEU A 307 -6.53 -11.96 1.64
CA LEU A 307 -6.52 -12.20 0.20
C LEU A 307 -6.13 -13.65 -0.14
N ILE A 308 -5.09 -14.18 0.50
CA ILE A 308 -4.63 -15.57 0.25
C ILE A 308 -5.71 -16.57 0.67
N ARG A 309 -6.38 -16.37 1.80
CA ARG A 309 -7.50 -17.22 2.23
C ARG A 309 -8.64 -17.21 1.20
N ARG A 310 -9.04 -16.03 0.70
CA ARG A 310 -10.01 -15.90 -0.40
C ARG A 310 -9.53 -16.61 -1.68
N ALA A 311 -8.28 -16.39 -2.07
CA ALA A 311 -7.68 -16.99 -3.26
C ALA A 311 -7.60 -18.52 -3.21
N THR A 312 -7.55 -19.10 -2.01
CA THR A 312 -7.58 -20.56 -1.80
C THR A 312 -8.99 -21.13 -1.71
N GLY A 313 -10.03 -20.29 -1.88
CA GLY A 313 -11.44 -20.69 -1.90
C GLY A 313 -12.10 -20.77 -0.52
N GLU A 314 -11.49 -20.12 0.50
CA GLU A 314 -12.12 -20.02 1.81
C GLU A 314 -13.24 -18.97 1.77
N GLU A 315 -14.45 -19.39 2.14
CA GLU A 315 -15.63 -18.52 2.22
C GLU A 315 -15.85 -18.06 3.67
N PHE A 316 -15.96 -16.74 3.87
CA PHE A 316 -16.29 -16.11 5.14
C PHE A 316 -16.90 -14.73 4.90
N GLU A 317 -17.58 -14.18 5.89
CA GLU A 317 -18.14 -12.83 5.82
C GLU A 317 -17.03 -11.78 5.58
N PRO A 318 -17.32 -10.70 4.84
CA PRO A 318 -16.38 -9.62 4.65
C PRO A 318 -15.86 -9.05 5.98
N VAL A 319 -14.56 -8.91 6.08
CA VAL A 319 -13.87 -8.39 7.28
C VAL A 319 -13.68 -6.89 7.13
N HIS A 320 -14.12 -6.13 8.14
CA HIS A 320 -13.79 -4.71 8.26
C HIS A 320 -12.93 -4.52 9.50
N GLN A 321 -11.65 -4.23 9.31
CA GLN A 321 -10.69 -4.07 10.39
C GLN A 321 -10.14 -2.65 10.41
N VAL A 322 -10.32 -1.98 11.54
CA VAL A 322 -9.83 -0.61 11.78
C VAL A 322 -8.65 -0.67 12.76
N TYR A 323 -7.57 0.00 12.44
CA TYR A 323 -6.36 0.08 13.25
C TYR A 323 -6.14 1.49 13.79
N PRO A 324 -5.85 1.66 15.09
CA PRO A 324 -5.51 2.98 15.64
C PRO A 324 -4.13 3.43 15.13
N LEU A 325 -3.96 4.75 14.96
CA LEU A 325 -2.66 5.37 14.77
C LEU A 325 -2.02 5.70 16.11
N GLU A 326 -0.69 5.67 16.17
CA GLU A 326 0.09 6.05 17.34
C GLU A 326 0.66 7.47 17.19
N LEU A 327 0.42 8.34 18.18
CA LEU A 327 1.08 9.66 18.23
C LEU A 327 2.46 9.52 18.86
N ILE A 328 3.50 9.59 18.02
CA ILE A 328 4.91 9.56 18.45
C ILE A 328 5.38 10.99 18.62
N ILE A 329 5.51 11.42 19.87
CA ILE A 329 5.96 12.77 20.21
C ILE A 329 7.49 12.85 20.12
N ARG A 330 7.98 13.82 19.32
CA ARG A 330 9.40 14.13 19.15
C ARG A 330 9.65 15.64 19.33
N GLY A 331 10.70 16.17 18.72
CA GLY A 331 11.14 17.56 18.94
C GLY A 331 10.45 18.63 18.10
N SER A 332 9.65 18.30 17.08
CA SER A 332 9.09 19.29 16.14
C SER A 332 7.83 20.02 16.62
N CYS A 333 7.34 19.71 17.82
CA CYS A 333 6.18 20.35 18.43
C CYS A 333 6.59 20.97 19.75
N GLY A 334 6.63 22.30 19.83
CA GLY A 334 6.96 23.11 20.99
C GLY A 334 5.78 23.93 21.50
N SER A 335 6.01 24.72 22.55
CA SER A 335 5.03 25.70 23.04
C SER A 335 4.94 26.90 22.10
N ALA A 336 3.74 27.42 21.90
CA ALA A 336 3.55 28.65 21.14
C ALA A 336 4.32 29.80 21.80
N ARG A 337 5.07 30.58 21.00
CA ARG A 337 5.66 31.83 21.45
C ARG A 337 4.59 32.93 21.32
N HIS A 338 4.46 33.71 22.38
CA HIS A 338 3.53 34.86 22.45
C HIS A 338 4.07 36.04 21.67
#